data_c1eecb6dbab56be5c9234b9b2b3b624c
#
_entry.id   c1eecb6dbab56be5c9234b9b2b3b624c
#
_cell.length_a   1.000
_cell.length_b   1.000
_cell.length_c   1.000
_cell.angle_alpha   90.00
_cell.angle_beta   90.00
_cell.angle_gamma   90.00
#
_symmetry.space_group_name_H-M   'P 1'
#
loop_
_entity.id
_entity.type
_entity.pdbx_description
1 polymer ?
#
loop_
_entity_poly.entity_id
_entity_poly.type
_entity_poly.pdbx_seq_one_letter_code
_entity_poly.pdbx_strand_id
1 'polypeptide(L)'
;MTKSYKKLFNYLIYGLKYGVPDRFNRFILYFSIKNILNTPIISGRNDGIVILSMVSHKDVLMYLLAVKTLDKNLHRGRFEVINDGTLNKKDIAIIQGHVQGVKFRSFQEINNTKCPLKGCWERLLYAAELSQNEKVLVVDSDIVVQGDLYEVNKCLNQNQNFILGVGEEIEPMFDVWKNEFKKYGALNTAKMDVQTYVDIHLNLIPNNYNLKYLKATGGFNCFAKGVITRQIVEDWSMKLENVFGSRWHCWGTEQIMACFLLANHGDSVVLQEPKYGMYYAVKGKNYDAMSIIHFIGSHRYRNGYFTESINRSIP
;
A
#
# COMPACT_ATOMS: atom_id res chain seq x y z
N MET A 1 29.94 15.47 -28.14
CA MET A 1 28.89 15.86 -27.14
C MET A 1 29.33 15.38 -25.78
N THR A 2 29.59 16.30 -24.85
CA THR A 2 30.05 15.96 -23.50
C THR A 2 28.96 15.20 -22.72
N LYS A 3 29.36 14.35 -21.76
CA LYS A 3 28.45 13.60 -20.88
C LYS A 3 27.32 14.46 -20.27
N SER A 4 27.58 15.74 -20.06
CA SER A 4 26.62 16.71 -19.50
C SER A 4 25.46 17.05 -20.46
N TYR A 5 25.72 17.24 -21.75
CA TYR A 5 24.67 17.51 -22.75
C TYR A 5 23.75 16.31 -22.99
N LYS A 6 24.31 15.09 -22.95
CA LYS A 6 23.51 13.86 -23.06
C LYS A 6 22.55 13.70 -21.88
N LYS A 7 22.98 14.09 -20.68
CA LYS A 7 22.17 14.04 -19.45
C LYS A 7 21.06 15.09 -19.48
N LEU A 8 21.36 16.31 -19.93
CA LEU A 8 20.36 17.39 -20.08
C LEU A 8 19.34 17.06 -21.17
N PHE A 9 19.78 16.52 -22.30
CA PHE A 9 18.92 16.11 -23.41
C PHE A 9 17.98 14.96 -23.00
N ASN A 10 18.50 13.95 -22.29
CA ASN A 10 17.68 12.87 -21.75
C ASN A 10 16.67 13.38 -20.70
N TYR A 11 17.05 14.35 -19.88
CA TYR A 11 16.15 14.98 -18.91
C TYR A 11 15.03 15.78 -19.59
N LEU A 12 15.35 16.50 -20.66
CA LEU A 12 14.38 17.23 -21.48
C LEU A 12 13.42 16.29 -22.20
N ILE A 13 13.93 15.21 -22.82
CA ILE A 13 13.11 14.19 -23.47
C ILE A 13 12.22 13.48 -22.45
N TYR A 14 12.74 13.14 -21.28
CA TYR A 14 11.95 12.53 -20.20
C TYR A 14 10.86 13.50 -19.70
N GLY A 15 11.19 14.76 -19.53
CA GLY A 15 10.24 15.82 -19.16
C GLY A 15 9.15 16.04 -20.19
N LEU A 16 9.48 16.03 -21.48
CA LEU A 16 8.51 16.14 -22.59
C LEU A 16 7.67 14.87 -22.74
N LYS A 17 8.29 13.69 -22.60
CA LYS A 17 7.62 12.41 -22.82
C LYS A 17 6.68 12.02 -21.66
N TYR A 18 7.02 12.35 -20.42
CA TYR A 18 6.27 11.93 -19.23
C TYR A 18 5.80 13.13 -18.38
N GLY A 19 6.57 14.19 -18.27
CA GLY A 19 6.27 15.30 -17.36
C GLY A 19 5.07 16.14 -17.81
N VAL A 20 4.91 16.43 -19.11
CA VAL A 20 3.77 17.21 -19.64
C VAL A 20 2.51 16.33 -19.73
N PRO A 21 2.55 15.11 -20.31
CA PRO A 21 1.41 14.22 -20.31
C PRO A 21 0.95 13.86 -18.89
N ASP A 22 1.85 13.58 -17.96
CA ASP A 22 1.49 13.22 -16.58
C ASP A 22 0.85 14.41 -15.85
N ARG A 23 1.29 15.65 -16.08
CA ARG A 23 0.64 16.87 -15.54
C ARG A 23 -0.77 17.05 -16.09
N PHE A 24 -0.95 16.83 -17.38
CA PHE A 24 -2.27 16.90 -18.02
C PHE A 24 -3.19 15.79 -17.49
N ASN A 25 -2.71 14.56 -17.42
CA ASN A 25 -3.48 13.45 -16.86
C ASN A 25 -3.84 13.68 -15.38
N ARG A 26 -2.95 14.29 -14.58
CA ARG A 26 -3.25 14.69 -13.20
C ARG A 26 -4.37 15.72 -13.15
N PHE A 27 -4.39 16.68 -14.07
CA PHE A 27 -5.45 17.66 -14.17
C PHE A 27 -6.79 17.01 -14.51
N ILE A 28 -6.82 16.16 -15.54
CA ILE A 28 -8.03 15.42 -15.93
C ILE A 28 -8.52 14.56 -14.76
N LEU A 29 -7.63 13.82 -14.11
CA LEU A 29 -7.93 12.98 -12.94
C LEU A 29 -8.62 13.79 -11.84
N TYR A 30 -8.10 15.00 -11.55
CA TYR A 30 -8.66 15.89 -10.52
C TYR A 30 -10.11 16.29 -10.82
N PHE A 31 -10.48 16.48 -12.09
CA PHE A 31 -11.86 16.78 -12.46
C PHE A 31 -12.73 15.52 -12.46
N SER A 32 -12.25 14.43 -13.04
CA SER A 32 -13.02 13.18 -13.14
C SER A 32 -13.35 12.60 -11.77
N ILE A 33 -12.39 12.65 -10.83
CA ILE A 33 -12.59 12.05 -9.50
C ILE A 33 -13.63 12.82 -8.66
N LYS A 34 -13.93 14.08 -8.98
CA LYS A 34 -14.97 14.85 -8.29
C LYS A 34 -16.35 14.22 -8.42
N ASN A 35 -16.60 13.47 -9.48
CA ASN A 35 -17.87 12.78 -9.67
C ASN A 35 -18.17 11.77 -8.55
N ILE A 36 -17.15 11.32 -7.79
CA ILE A 36 -17.36 10.47 -6.61
C ILE A 36 -18.28 11.13 -5.57
N LEU A 37 -18.33 12.45 -5.51
CA LEU A 37 -19.20 13.20 -4.61
C LEU A 37 -20.70 13.12 -4.97
N ASN A 38 -21.02 12.65 -6.17
CA ASN A 38 -22.41 12.43 -6.63
C ASN A 38 -22.86 10.97 -6.44
N THR A 39 -22.02 10.11 -5.88
CA THR A 39 -22.33 8.68 -5.69
C THR A 39 -23.02 8.43 -4.36
N PRO A 40 -23.81 7.33 -4.24
CA PRO A 40 -24.51 6.99 -2.99
C PRO A 40 -23.60 6.89 -1.79
N ILE A 41 -24.15 7.15 -0.60
CA ILE A 41 -23.47 6.96 0.69
C ILE A 41 -23.29 5.46 0.93
N ILE A 42 -22.12 5.08 1.45
CA ILE A 42 -21.87 3.71 1.93
C ILE A 42 -21.92 3.68 3.45
N SER A 43 -22.20 2.50 4.02
CA SER A 43 -22.29 2.29 5.46
C SER A 43 -21.43 1.13 5.91
N GLY A 44 -20.66 1.34 6.97
CA GLY A 44 -19.86 0.28 7.58
C GLY A 44 -20.72 -0.80 8.23
N ARG A 45 -20.17 -2.00 8.35
CA ARG A 45 -20.80 -3.20 8.97
C ARG A 45 -19.98 -3.67 10.16
N ASN A 46 -20.65 -4.07 11.24
CA ASN A 46 -20.01 -4.60 12.43
C ASN A 46 -19.93 -6.14 12.36
N ASP A 47 -19.11 -6.65 11.46
CA ASP A 47 -18.92 -8.09 11.19
C ASP A 47 -17.51 -8.59 11.60
N GLY A 48 -16.84 -7.85 12.48
CA GLY A 48 -15.50 -8.19 12.99
C GLY A 48 -14.36 -7.88 12.01
N ILE A 49 -14.61 -6.98 11.07
CA ILE A 49 -13.62 -6.51 10.10
C ILE A 49 -13.50 -4.99 10.18
N VAL A 50 -12.27 -4.48 10.21
CA VAL A 50 -11.95 -3.06 10.10
C VAL A 50 -11.29 -2.80 8.76
N ILE A 51 -11.81 -1.86 7.99
CA ILE A 51 -11.19 -1.32 6.78
C ILE A 51 -10.45 -0.05 7.20
N LEU A 52 -9.12 -0.15 7.25
CA LEU A 52 -8.23 0.87 7.78
C LEU A 52 -7.49 1.59 6.66
N SER A 53 -7.59 2.90 6.63
CA SER A 53 -6.83 3.75 5.69
C SER A 53 -6.14 4.89 6.44
N MET A 54 -4.95 5.29 6.01
CA MET A 54 -4.33 6.55 6.42
C MET A 54 -4.50 7.56 5.29
N VAL A 55 -5.13 8.70 5.59
CA VAL A 55 -5.62 9.63 4.57
C VAL A 55 -5.04 11.02 4.77
N SER A 56 -4.52 11.61 3.69
CA SER A 56 -4.10 13.01 3.63
C SER A 56 -5.17 13.89 2.97
N HIS A 57 -5.10 15.21 3.21
CA HIS A 57 -5.97 16.20 2.59
C HIS A 57 -6.12 16.04 1.06
N LYS A 58 -5.01 15.79 0.36
CA LYS A 58 -4.99 15.64 -1.11
C LYS A 58 -5.54 14.31 -1.61
N ASP A 59 -5.70 13.32 -0.74
CA ASP A 59 -6.10 11.96 -1.11
C ASP A 59 -7.57 11.66 -0.77
N VAL A 60 -8.33 12.62 -0.22
CA VAL A 60 -9.73 12.45 0.23
C VAL A 60 -10.63 11.85 -0.86
N LEU A 61 -10.58 12.38 -2.08
CA LEU A 61 -11.43 11.89 -3.16
C LEU A 61 -10.97 10.51 -3.67
N MET A 62 -9.65 10.25 -3.69
CA MET A 62 -9.12 8.92 -4.01
C MET A 62 -9.50 7.90 -2.94
N TYR A 63 -9.43 8.27 -1.66
CA TYR A 63 -9.91 7.44 -0.55
C TYR A 63 -11.39 7.08 -0.73
N LEU A 64 -12.26 8.05 -1.06
CA LEU A 64 -13.67 7.77 -1.32
C LEU A 64 -13.86 6.79 -2.48
N LEU A 65 -13.08 6.93 -3.55
CA LEU A 65 -13.10 5.99 -4.65
C LEU A 65 -12.68 4.58 -4.19
N ALA A 66 -11.57 4.46 -3.48
CA ALA A 66 -11.07 3.20 -2.99
C ALA A 66 -12.09 2.46 -2.12
N VAL A 67 -12.65 3.14 -1.11
CA VAL A 67 -13.58 2.47 -0.18
C VAL A 67 -14.96 2.22 -0.78
N LYS A 68 -15.44 3.06 -1.70
CA LYS A 68 -16.72 2.82 -2.39
C LYS A 68 -16.63 1.68 -3.40
N THR A 69 -15.53 1.60 -4.15
CA THR A 69 -15.30 0.47 -5.06
C THR A 69 -15.07 -0.83 -4.28
N LEU A 70 -14.41 -0.75 -3.12
CA LEU A 70 -14.26 -1.88 -2.22
C LEU A 70 -15.61 -2.31 -1.64
N ASP A 71 -16.41 -1.40 -1.10
CA ASP A 71 -17.72 -1.71 -0.53
C ASP A 71 -18.68 -2.34 -1.54
N LYS A 72 -18.67 -1.84 -2.78
CA LYS A 72 -19.46 -2.39 -3.89
C LYS A 72 -19.20 -3.88 -4.17
N ASN A 73 -17.98 -4.36 -3.90
CA ASN A 73 -17.55 -5.72 -4.24
C ASN A 73 -17.37 -6.62 -3.01
N LEU A 74 -17.11 -6.04 -1.83
CA LEU A 74 -16.85 -6.80 -0.61
C LEU A 74 -18.10 -6.87 0.30
N HIS A 75 -18.82 -5.77 0.45
CA HIS A 75 -20.00 -5.64 1.34
C HIS A 75 -19.70 -6.02 2.80
N ARG A 76 -18.53 -5.72 3.32
CA ARG A 76 -18.07 -6.10 4.67
C ARG A 76 -17.28 -4.96 5.32
N GLY A 77 -17.17 -5.05 6.66
CA GLY A 77 -16.30 -4.23 7.49
C GLY A 77 -16.86 -2.85 7.83
N ARG A 78 -16.32 -2.30 8.90
CA ARG A 78 -16.50 -0.90 9.29
C ARG A 78 -15.28 -0.08 8.84
N PHE A 79 -15.48 1.19 8.57
CA PHE A 79 -14.43 2.07 8.08
C PHE A 79 -13.76 2.84 9.21
N GLU A 80 -12.43 2.88 9.19
CA GLU A 80 -11.63 3.65 10.12
C GLU A 80 -10.52 4.39 9.39
N VAL A 81 -10.38 5.70 9.67
CA VAL A 81 -9.45 6.60 9.00
C VAL A 81 -8.44 7.13 10.00
N ILE A 82 -7.16 6.93 9.73
CA ILE A 82 -6.10 7.65 10.40
C ILE A 82 -5.89 8.98 9.65
N ASN A 83 -6.12 10.08 10.35
CA ASN A 83 -5.77 11.41 9.87
C ASN A 83 -4.24 11.57 9.99
N ASP A 84 -3.55 11.79 8.86
CA ASP A 84 -2.09 12.01 8.82
C ASP A 84 -1.65 13.38 9.36
N GLY A 85 -2.60 14.17 9.87
CA GLY A 85 -2.39 15.52 10.39
C GLY A 85 -2.70 16.63 9.37
N THR A 86 -3.05 16.28 8.13
CA THR A 86 -3.35 17.27 7.08
C THR A 86 -4.84 17.41 6.78
N LEU A 87 -5.71 16.51 7.25
CA LEU A 87 -7.16 16.62 7.06
C LEU A 87 -7.73 17.82 7.83
N ASN A 88 -8.44 18.67 7.13
CA ASN A 88 -9.17 19.77 7.71
C ASN A 88 -10.66 19.41 7.97
N LYS A 89 -11.41 20.34 8.58
CA LYS A 89 -12.83 20.13 8.91
C LYS A 89 -13.70 19.81 7.70
N LYS A 90 -13.39 20.38 6.52
CA LYS A 90 -14.14 20.12 5.28
C LYS A 90 -13.87 18.71 4.78
N ASP A 91 -12.63 18.25 4.85
CA ASP A 91 -12.25 16.89 4.46
C ASP A 91 -12.97 15.85 5.30
N ILE A 92 -12.99 16.05 6.61
CA ILE A 92 -13.69 15.18 7.57
C ILE A 92 -15.20 15.17 7.26
N ALA A 93 -15.80 16.33 7.03
CA ALA A 93 -17.22 16.45 6.68
C ALA A 93 -17.54 15.73 5.33
N ILE A 94 -16.67 15.85 4.32
CA ILE A 94 -16.80 15.13 3.05
C ILE A 94 -16.78 13.63 3.29
N ILE A 95 -15.79 13.13 4.02
CA ILE A 95 -15.68 11.69 4.30
C ILE A 95 -16.91 11.20 5.08
N GLN A 96 -17.32 11.89 6.13
CA GLN A 96 -18.52 11.54 6.94
C GLN A 96 -19.81 11.57 6.12
N GLY A 97 -19.93 12.52 5.18
CA GLY A 97 -21.08 12.62 4.27
C GLY A 97 -21.18 11.46 3.27
N HIS A 98 -20.09 10.75 3.03
CA HIS A 98 -20.04 9.66 2.05
C HIS A 98 -19.81 8.28 2.64
N VAL A 99 -19.34 8.19 3.89
CA VAL A 99 -19.03 6.94 4.60
C VAL A 99 -19.68 7.01 5.98
N GLN A 100 -20.89 6.49 6.08
CA GLN A 100 -21.67 6.51 7.34
C GLN A 100 -20.99 5.65 8.41
N GLY A 101 -20.84 6.21 9.61
CA GLY A 101 -20.25 5.51 10.75
C GLY A 101 -18.73 5.40 10.70
N VAL A 102 -18.06 6.13 9.79
CA VAL A 102 -16.60 6.16 9.73
C VAL A 102 -16.03 6.72 11.04
N LYS A 103 -15.01 6.01 11.58
CA LYS A 103 -14.26 6.47 12.75
C LYS A 103 -12.98 7.17 12.29
N PHE A 104 -12.59 8.20 13.04
CA PHE A 104 -11.33 8.91 12.83
C PHE A 104 -10.40 8.71 14.02
N ARG A 105 -9.12 8.53 13.72
CA ARG A 105 -8.03 8.54 14.69
C ARG A 105 -6.97 9.50 14.19
N SER A 106 -6.45 10.37 15.06
CA SER A 106 -5.27 11.16 14.73
C SER A 106 -4.02 10.27 14.79
N PHE A 107 -3.09 10.45 13.84
CA PHE A 107 -1.80 9.74 13.92
C PHE A 107 -1.04 10.06 15.22
N GLN A 108 -1.23 11.24 15.80
CA GLN A 108 -0.64 11.67 17.05
C GLN A 108 -1.18 10.91 18.29
N GLU A 109 -2.38 10.33 18.19
CA GLU A 109 -2.96 9.50 19.24
C GLU A 109 -2.39 8.08 19.25
N ILE A 110 -1.70 7.70 18.18
CA ILE A 110 -1.04 6.40 18.06
C ILE A 110 0.37 6.56 18.65
N ASN A 111 0.54 6.08 19.88
CA ASN A 111 1.82 6.18 20.57
C ASN A 111 2.89 5.38 19.80
N ASN A 112 3.86 6.06 19.20
CA ASN A 112 4.96 5.45 18.45
C ASN A 112 6.29 5.89 19.07
N THR A 113 6.87 5.06 19.95
CA THR A 113 8.13 5.34 20.65
C THR A 113 9.26 4.39 20.28
N LYS A 114 8.96 3.31 19.52
CA LYS A 114 9.93 2.25 19.24
C LYS A 114 10.09 1.94 17.73
N CYS A 115 9.35 2.63 16.90
CA CYS A 115 9.43 2.48 15.44
C CYS A 115 9.77 3.83 14.80
N PRO A 116 10.21 3.87 13.54
CA PRO A 116 10.43 5.13 12.83
C PRO A 116 9.18 6.03 12.82
N LEU A 117 9.39 7.36 12.93
CA LEU A 117 8.31 8.36 13.06
C LEU A 117 7.76 8.88 11.73
N LYS A 118 8.02 8.22 10.60
CA LYS A 118 7.62 8.66 9.26
C LYS A 118 7.23 7.47 8.41
N GLY A 119 6.44 7.71 7.37
CA GLY A 119 6.17 6.70 6.36
C GLY A 119 5.12 5.67 6.74
N CYS A 120 4.01 6.05 7.33
CA CYS A 120 2.87 5.16 7.64
C CYS A 120 3.12 4.10 8.75
N TRP A 121 4.17 4.26 9.57
CA TRP A 121 4.42 3.38 10.71
C TRP A 121 3.28 3.38 11.72
N GLU A 122 2.64 4.53 11.92
CA GLU A 122 1.46 4.66 12.79
C GLU A 122 0.31 3.79 12.28
N ARG A 123 0.13 3.69 10.97
CA ARG A 123 -0.88 2.79 10.37
C ARG A 123 -0.57 1.33 10.65
N LEU A 124 0.68 0.90 10.52
CA LEU A 124 1.10 -0.46 10.80
C LEU A 124 0.91 -0.83 12.28
N LEU A 125 1.32 0.07 13.19
CA LEU A 125 1.16 -0.12 14.63
C LEU A 125 -0.31 -0.20 15.02
N TYR A 126 -1.15 0.68 14.46
CA TYR A 126 -2.57 0.69 14.77
C TYR A 126 -3.30 -0.51 14.14
N ALA A 127 -2.91 -0.95 12.96
CA ALA A 127 -3.41 -2.19 12.37
C ALA A 127 -3.11 -3.39 13.27
N ALA A 128 -1.89 -3.50 13.79
CA ALA A 128 -1.52 -4.56 14.72
C ALA A 128 -2.26 -4.48 16.07
N GLU A 129 -2.57 -3.28 16.56
CA GLU A 129 -3.38 -3.06 17.78
C GLU A 129 -4.84 -3.51 17.55
N LEU A 130 -5.47 -3.06 16.49
CA LEU A 130 -6.84 -3.42 16.13
C LEU A 130 -6.96 -4.93 15.85
N SER A 131 -5.94 -5.54 15.24
CA SER A 131 -5.96 -6.94 14.84
C SER A 131 -6.00 -7.90 16.03
N GLN A 132 -5.81 -7.44 17.24
CA GLN A 132 -6.02 -8.28 18.44
C GLN A 132 -7.48 -8.72 18.58
N ASN A 133 -8.43 -7.89 18.16
CA ASN A 133 -9.85 -8.10 18.38
C ASN A 133 -10.67 -8.29 17.10
N GLU A 134 -10.19 -7.77 15.97
CA GLU A 134 -10.89 -7.78 14.69
C GLU A 134 -9.90 -8.13 13.56
N LYS A 135 -10.37 -8.53 12.39
CA LYS A 135 -9.54 -8.60 11.19
C LYS A 135 -9.34 -7.19 10.65
N VAL A 136 -8.12 -6.83 10.26
CA VAL A 136 -7.84 -5.48 9.76
C VAL A 136 -7.41 -5.53 8.31
N LEU A 137 -8.25 -5.01 7.44
CA LEU A 137 -7.98 -4.81 6.02
C LEU A 137 -7.40 -3.41 5.82
N VAL A 138 -6.12 -3.32 5.56
CA VAL A 138 -5.44 -2.07 5.22
C VAL A 138 -5.66 -1.75 3.75
N VAL A 139 -6.09 -0.52 3.46
CA VAL A 139 -6.41 -0.07 2.10
C VAL A 139 -5.83 1.32 1.85
N ASP A 140 -4.94 1.43 0.87
CA ASP A 140 -4.42 2.72 0.40
C ASP A 140 -5.48 3.47 -0.42
N SER A 141 -5.41 4.78 -0.42
CA SER A 141 -6.36 5.65 -1.14
C SER A 141 -6.27 5.54 -2.67
N ASP A 142 -5.21 4.94 -3.20
CA ASP A 142 -4.99 4.74 -4.64
C ASP A 142 -5.25 3.30 -5.11
N ILE A 143 -6.08 2.58 -4.38
CA ILE A 143 -6.64 1.28 -4.76
C ILE A 143 -7.96 1.49 -5.54
N VAL A 144 -8.16 0.72 -6.60
CA VAL A 144 -9.47 0.59 -7.27
C VAL A 144 -9.86 -0.88 -7.33
N VAL A 145 -11.05 -1.18 -6.86
CA VAL A 145 -11.66 -2.51 -6.96
C VAL A 145 -12.68 -2.50 -8.10
N GLN A 146 -12.46 -3.33 -9.11
CA GLN A 146 -13.31 -3.36 -10.31
C GLN A 146 -13.89 -4.74 -10.62
N GLY A 147 -13.57 -5.75 -9.81
CA GLY A 147 -14.05 -7.12 -9.96
C GLY A 147 -14.30 -7.82 -8.64
N ASP A 148 -14.64 -9.11 -8.74
CA ASP A 148 -14.95 -9.94 -7.58
C ASP A 148 -13.73 -10.17 -6.67
N LEU A 149 -13.99 -10.34 -5.38
CA LEU A 149 -13.02 -10.48 -4.29
C LEU A 149 -13.11 -11.86 -3.61
N TYR A 150 -13.27 -12.92 -4.39
CA TYR A 150 -13.47 -14.27 -3.85
C TYR A 150 -12.34 -14.68 -2.89
N GLU A 151 -11.07 -14.51 -3.27
CA GLU A 151 -9.90 -14.89 -2.48
C GLU A 151 -9.79 -14.03 -1.20
N VAL A 152 -10.08 -12.74 -1.31
CA VAL A 152 -10.14 -11.82 -0.16
C VAL A 152 -11.21 -12.29 0.83
N ASN A 153 -12.42 -12.57 0.35
CA ASN A 153 -13.51 -13.08 1.20
C ASN A 153 -13.16 -14.42 1.84
N LYS A 154 -12.50 -15.32 1.09
CA LYS A 154 -12.04 -16.61 1.61
C LYS A 154 -11.06 -16.40 2.77
N CYS A 155 -10.04 -15.56 2.61
CA CYS A 155 -9.07 -15.24 3.66
C CYS A 155 -9.75 -14.63 4.90
N LEU A 156 -10.65 -13.67 4.69
CA LEU A 156 -11.42 -13.05 5.77
C LEU A 156 -12.27 -14.09 6.54
N ASN A 157 -12.88 -15.05 5.86
CA ASN A 157 -13.68 -16.10 6.51
C ASN A 157 -12.80 -17.10 7.29
N GLN A 158 -11.62 -17.41 6.78
CA GLN A 158 -10.68 -18.38 7.37
C GLN A 158 -9.75 -17.73 8.41
N ASN A 159 -9.87 -16.45 8.70
CA ASN A 159 -8.95 -15.69 9.56
C ASN A 159 -7.50 -15.82 9.10
N GLN A 160 -7.26 -15.70 7.80
CA GLN A 160 -5.92 -15.73 7.21
C GLN A 160 -5.44 -14.33 6.88
N ASN A 161 -4.14 -14.13 7.00
CA ASN A 161 -3.50 -12.95 6.44
C ASN A 161 -3.56 -12.99 4.91
N PHE A 162 -3.50 -11.83 4.28
CA PHE A 162 -3.16 -11.73 2.86
C PHE A 162 -2.40 -10.44 2.57
N ILE A 163 -1.72 -10.42 1.45
CA ILE A 163 -0.98 -9.25 0.97
C ILE A 163 -1.01 -9.20 -0.56
N LEU A 164 -1.09 -7.98 -1.11
CA LEU A 164 -1.02 -7.77 -2.55
C LEU A 164 0.43 -7.91 -3.03
N GLY A 165 0.71 -9.01 -3.73
CA GLY A 165 2.02 -9.34 -4.27
C GLY A 165 2.38 -8.52 -5.51
N VAL A 166 3.64 -8.61 -5.88
CA VAL A 166 4.22 -7.97 -7.07
C VAL A 166 4.67 -8.99 -8.12
N GLY A 167 4.14 -10.20 -8.05
CA GLY A 167 4.51 -11.33 -8.89
C GLY A 167 5.51 -12.28 -8.24
N GLU A 168 5.68 -12.20 -6.93
CA GLU A 168 6.58 -13.06 -6.15
C GLU A 168 5.79 -13.82 -5.10
N GLU A 169 6.34 -14.96 -4.66
CA GLU A 169 5.80 -15.83 -3.60
C GLU A 169 6.49 -15.52 -2.26
N ILE A 170 5.97 -16.12 -1.18
CA ILE A 170 6.67 -16.15 0.10
C ILE A 170 7.79 -17.18 0.01
N GLU A 171 9.02 -16.72 0.04
CA GLU A 171 10.21 -17.55 -0.12
C GLU A 171 11.10 -17.52 1.14
N PRO A 172 12.01 -18.52 1.31
CA PRO A 172 13.07 -18.43 2.29
C PRO A 172 13.85 -17.11 2.11
N MET A 173 14.04 -16.38 3.18
CA MET A 173 14.69 -15.05 3.13
C MET A 173 16.09 -15.11 2.50
N PHE A 174 16.83 -16.20 2.75
CA PHE A 174 18.15 -16.41 2.19
C PHE A 174 18.14 -16.54 0.66
N ASP A 175 17.11 -17.17 0.09
CA ASP A 175 16.99 -17.33 -1.36
C ASP A 175 16.61 -15.99 -2.03
N VAL A 176 15.70 -15.23 -1.41
CA VAL A 176 15.40 -13.87 -1.85
C VAL A 176 16.66 -13.01 -1.84
N TRP A 177 17.44 -13.03 -0.75
CA TRP A 177 18.71 -12.32 -0.68
C TRP A 177 19.65 -12.70 -1.82
N LYS A 178 19.89 -14.00 -2.08
CA LYS A 178 20.78 -14.47 -3.16
C LYS A 178 20.37 -13.91 -4.52
N ASN A 179 19.08 -13.97 -4.81
CA ASN A 179 18.52 -13.50 -6.07
C ASN A 179 18.69 -11.99 -6.21
N GLU A 180 18.37 -11.21 -5.20
CA GLU A 180 18.45 -9.75 -5.22
C GLU A 180 19.92 -9.26 -5.19
N PHE A 181 20.78 -9.90 -4.41
CA PHE A 181 22.21 -9.58 -4.39
C PHE A 181 22.88 -9.84 -5.75
N LYS A 182 22.49 -10.91 -6.44
CA LYS A 182 22.97 -11.19 -7.81
C LYS A 182 22.56 -10.09 -8.80
N LYS A 183 21.37 -9.51 -8.65
CA LYS A 183 20.85 -8.45 -9.54
C LYS A 183 21.45 -7.08 -9.24
N TYR A 184 21.60 -6.74 -7.98
CA TYR A 184 21.83 -5.36 -7.54
C TYR A 184 23.04 -5.17 -6.63
N GLY A 185 23.67 -6.23 -6.13
CA GLY A 185 24.76 -6.16 -5.15
C GLY A 185 26.01 -5.38 -5.60
N ALA A 186 26.22 -5.23 -6.93
CA ALA A 186 27.30 -4.42 -7.48
C ALA A 186 26.96 -2.92 -7.62
N LEU A 187 25.72 -2.50 -7.32
CA LEU A 187 25.29 -1.11 -7.46
C LEU A 187 25.74 -0.26 -6.27
N ASN A 188 25.81 1.05 -6.49
CA ASN A 188 26.11 2.00 -5.43
C ASN A 188 24.96 2.12 -4.44
N THR A 189 25.12 1.56 -3.27
CA THR A 189 24.10 1.52 -2.20
C THR A 189 23.68 2.90 -1.68
N ALA A 190 24.53 3.93 -1.80
CA ALA A 190 24.21 5.28 -1.34
C ALA A 190 23.06 5.94 -2.10
N LYS A 191 22.78 5.51 -3.34
CA LYS A 191 21.70 6.03 -4.21
C LYS A 191 20.55 5.06 -4.38
N MET A 192 20.60 3.95 -3.67
CA MET A 192 19.60 2.88 -3.74
C MET A 192 18.37 3.25 -2.91
N ASP A 193 17.19 2.94 -3.41
CA ASP A 193 15.96 3.01 -2.60
C ASP A 193 16.04 2.01 -1.43
N VAL A 194 15.26 2.26 -0.38
CA VAL A 194 15.38 1.48 0.86
C VAL A 194 14.94 0.03 0.67
N GLN A 195 13.96 -0.24 -0.20
CA GLN A 195 13.49 -1.60 -0.46
C GLN A 195 14.63 -2.43 -1.05
N THR A 196 15.19 -1.98 -2.17
CA THR A 196 16.32 -2.67 -2.82
C THR A 196 17.53 -2.76 -1.88
N TYR A 197 17.78 -1.72 -1.07
CA TYR A 197 18.87 -1.75 -0.08
C TYR A 197 18.67 -2.87 0.95
N VAL A 198 17.48 -3.00 1.52
CA VAL A 198 17.17 -4.06 2.48
C VAL A 198 17.25 -5.43 1.83
N ASP A 199 16.67 -5.59 0.63
CA ASP A 199 16.64 -6.87 -0.09
C ASP A 199 18.03 -7.46 -0.31
N ILE A 200 19.01 -6.64 -0.69
CA ILE A 200 20.41 -7.10 -0.89
C ILE A 200 21.21 -7.27 0.40
N HIS A 201 20.64 -6.94 1.54
CA HIS A 201 21.25 -7.07 2.86
C HIS A 201 20.45 -7.95 3.83
N LEU A 202 19.45 -8.71 3.35
CA LEU A 202 18.65 -9.63 4.18
C LEU A 202 19.52 -10.68 4.90
N ASN A 203 20.68 -11.02 4.35
CA ASN A 203 21.64 -11.92 5.00
C ASN A 203 22.22 -11.39 6.32
N LEU A 204 22.12 -10.09 6.59
CA LEU A 204 22.58 -9.49 7.85
C LEU A 204 21.58 -9.69 8.98
N ILE A 205 20.33 -10.09 8.67
CA ILE A 205 19.31 -10.34 9.70
C ILE A 205 19.64 -11.64 10.43
N PRO A 206 19.73 -11.63 11.76
CA PRO A 206 19.98 -12.84 12.56
C PRO A 206 18.93 -13.93 12.29
N ASN A 207 19.35 -15.19 12.21
CA ASN A 207 18.50 -16.36 11.92
C ASN A 207 17.77 -16.32 10.57
N ASN A 208 18.31 -15.60 9.59
CA ASN A 208 17.72 -15.43 8.26
C ASN A 208 17.37 -16.75 7.54
N TYR A 209 18.08 -17.84 7.82
CA TYR A 209 17.80 -19.17 7.26
C TYR A 209 16.46 -19.78 7.69
N ASN A 210 15.92 -19.33 8.84
CA ASN A 210 14.64 -19.77 9.38
C ASN A 210 13.50 -18.77 9.09
N LEU A 211 13.82 -17.65 8.44
CA LEU A 211 12.87 -16.60 8.14
C LEU A 211 12.45 -16.65 6.68
N LYS A 212 11.23 -16.19 6.44
CA LYS A 212 10.67 -16.00 5.11
C LYS A 212 10.60 -14.51 4.77
N TYR A 213 10.56 -14.21 3.51
CA TYR A 213 10.38 -12.85 3.01
C TYR A 213 9.51 -12.82 1.76
N LEU A 214 8.85 -11.72 1.56
CA LEU A 214 8.01 -11.45 0.40
C LEU A 214 8.23 -10.01 -0.04
N LYS A 215 8.44 -9.80 -1.34
CA LYS A 215 8.35 -8.47 -1.95
C LYS A 215 6.92 -8.20 -2.37
N ALA A 216 6.27 -7.30 -1.66
CA ALA A 216 4.87 -6.97 -1.89
C ALA A 216 4.60 -5.49 -1.61
N THR A 217 3.36 -5.05 -1.81
CA THR A 217 2.94 -3.68 -1.47
C THR A 217 2.21 -3.63 -0.14
N GLY A 218 2.47 -2.60 0.65
CA GLY A 218 1.74 -2.32 1.89
C GLY A 218 0.34 -1.72 1.68
N GLY A 219 -0.08 -1.48 0.42
CA GLY A 219 -1.31 -0.73 0.12
C GLY A 219 -2.61 -1.53 0.17
N PHE A 220 -2.53 -2.87 0.12
CA PHE A 220 -3.69 -3.75 0.26
C PHE A 220 -3.26 -5.05 0.93
N ASN A 221 -3.55 -5.17 2.22
CA ASN A 221 -3.21 -6.35 2.99
C ASN A 221 -4.18 -6.56 4.15
N CYS A 222 -4.20 -7.76 4.73
CA CYS A 222 -5.02 -8.10 5.88
C CYS A 222 -4.18 -8.68 7.01
N PHE A 223 -4.38 -8.15 8.19
CA PHE A 223 -3.91 -8.70 9.44
C PHE A 223 -5.01 -9.57 10.04
N ALA A 224 -4.78 -10.87 10.11
CA ALA A 224 -5.69 -11.83 10.73
C ALA A 224 -5.83 -11.52 12.23
N LYS A 225 -7.02 -11.77 12.78
CA LYS A 225 -7.30 -11.52 14.20
C LYS A 225 -6.41 -12.38 15.09
N GLY A 226 -5.77 -11.73 16.07
CA GLY A 226 -4.98 -12.36 17.13
C GLY A 226 -3.59 -12.87 16.72
N VAL A 227 -3.12 -12.57 15.48
CA VAL A 227 -1.87 -13.14 14.95
C VAL A 227 -0.67 -12.22 15.17
N ILE A 228 -0.76 -10.97 14.77
CA ILE A 228 0.35 -10.01 14.84
C ILE A 228 0.02 -8.96 15.90
N THR A 229 0.79 -8.95 17.00
CA THR A 229 0.62 -7.96 18.06
C THR A 229 1.49 -6.73 17.79
N ARG A 230 1.10 -5.61 18.39
CA ARG A 230 1.92 -4.40 18.38
C ARG A 230 3.32 -4.66 18.94
N GLN A 231 3.45 -5.46 19.98
CA GLN A 231 4.75 -5.83 20.58
C GLN A 231 5.65 -6.55 19.56
N ILE A 232 5.09 -7.46 18.75
CA ILE A 232 5.82 -8.13 17.66
C ILE A 232 6.36 -7.12 16.66
N VAL A 233 5.56 -6.13 16.25
CA VAL A 233 5.97 -5.06 15.32
C VAL A 233 7.13 -4.26 15.92
N GLU A 234 7.00 -3.82 17.17
CA GLU A 234 8.00 -3.01 17.86
C GLU A 234 9.32 -3.76 18.06
N ASP A 235 9.26 -5.03 18.48
CA ASP A 235 10.45 -5.86 18.72
C ASP A 235 11.22 -6.12 17.42
N TRP A 236 10.51 -6.41 16.32
CA TRP A 236 11.15 -6.58 15.04
C TRP A 236 11.68 -5.27 14.46
N SER A 237 10.97 -4.16 14.64
CA SER A 237 11.46 -2.83 14.21
C SER A 237 12.80 -2.49 14.87
N MET A 238 12.92 -2.69 16.18
CA MET A 238 14.18 -2.45 16.89
C MET A 238 15.32 -3.37 16.41
N LYS A 239 15.02 -4.66 16.17
CA LYS A 239 16.01 -5.60 15.62
C LYS A 239 16.50 -5.18 14.24
N LEU A 240 15.59 -4.78 13.35
CA LEU A 240 15.93 -4.36 11.98
C LEU A 240 16.61 -2.98 11.96
N GLU A 241 16.28 -2.09 12.88
CA GLU A 241 17.01 -0.83 13.08
C GLU A 241 18.47 -1.08 13.48
N ASN A 242 18.72 -2.04 14.38
CA ASN A 242 20.09 -2.44 14.74
C ASN A 242 20.90 -2.99 13.54
N VAL A 243 20.21 -3.63 12.57
CA VAL A 243 20.84 -4.17 11.36
C VAL A 243 21.07 -3.08 10.31
N PHE A 244 20.05 -2.25 10.03
CA PHE A 244 20.06 -1.32 8.90
C PHE A 244 20.38 0.13 9.29
N GLY A 245 20.45 0.44 10.60
CA GLY A 245 20.81 1.75 11.12
C GLY A 245 19.86 2.85 10.61
N SER A 246 20.43 3.99 10.22
CA SER A 246 19.66 5.13 9.71
C SER A 246 18.82 4.84 8.44
N ARG A 247 19.14 3.79 7.70
CA ARG A 247 18.33 3.34 6.56
C ARG A 247 16.95 2.86 6.98
N TRP A 248 16.80 2.35 8.20
CA TRP A 248 15.52 1.91 8.72
C TRP A 248 14.54 3.08 8.94
N HIS A 249 15.02 4.31 9.02
CA HIS A 249 14.21 5.53 9.11
C HIS A 249 13.81 6.14 7.75
N CYS A 250 14.17 5.50 6.64
CA CYS A 250 13.75 5.94 5.32
C CYS A 250 12.27 5.61 5.08
N TRP A 251 11.64 6.38 4.20
CA TRP A 251 10.26 6.11 3.76
C TRP A 251 10.16 4.75 3.07
N GLY A 252 9.13 3.98 3.40
CA GLY A 252 8.84 2.65 2.83
C GLY A 252 9.28 1.48 3.72
N THR A 253 9.94 1.72 4.85
CA THR A 253 10.35 0.63 5.77
C THR A 253 9.19 -0.01 6.49
N GLU A 254 8.08 0.70 6.69
CA GLU A 254 6.84 0.12 7.22
C GLU A 254 6.24 -0.92 6.26
N GLN A 255 6.36 -0.71 4.94
CA GLN A 255 5.96 -1.69 3.93
C GLN A 255 6.83 -2.95 4.02
N ILE A 256 8.15 -2.77 4.12
CA ILE A 256 9.10 -3.88 4.32
C ILE A 256 8.73 -4.67 5.57
N MET A 257 8.44 -3.96 6.68
CA MET A 257 8.02 -4.59 7.93
C MET A 257 6.71 -5.36 7.77
N ALA A 258 5.69 -4.78 7.13
CA ALA A 258 4.42 -5.45 6.90
C ALA A 258 4.61 -6.74 6.08
N CYS A 259 5.39 -6.69 4.99
CA CYS A 259 5.73 -7.85 4.18
C CYS A 259 6.44 -8.93 4.99
N PHE A 260 7.43 -8.55 5.80
CA PHE A 260 8.18 -9.44 6.68
C PHE A 260 7.27 -10.10 7.72
N LEU A 261 6.45 -9.32 8.41
CA LEU A 261 5.54 -9.83 9.44
C LEU A 261 4.52 -10.80 8.86
N LEU A 262 3.89 -10.45 7.75
CA LEU A 262 2.90 -11.30 7.08
C LEU A 262 3.52 -12.57 6.49
N ALA A 263 4.80 -12.56 6.14
CA ALA A 263 5.50 -13.77 5.69
C ALA A 263 5.88 -14.74 6.84
N ASN A 264 5.98 -14.24 8.08
CA ASN A 264 6.51 -15.02 9.21
C ASN A 264 5.50 -15.29 10.34
N HIS A 265 4.32 -14.69 10.31
CA HIS A 265 3.33 -14.85 11.37
C HIS A 265 1.96 -15.25 10.82
N GLY A 266 1.52 -16.45 11.17
CA GLY A 266 0.26 -17.03 10.70
C GLY A 266 0.30 -17.49 9.23
N ASP A 267 -0.86 -17.95 8.76
CA ASP A 267 -1.02 -18.30 7.35
C ASP A 267 -1.28 -17.05 6.51
N SER A 268 -0.48 -16.87 5.46
CA SER A 268 -0.59 -15.72 4.58
C SER A 268 -0.78 -16.15 3.13
N VAL A 269 -1.73 -15.51 2.46
CA VAL A 269 -2.02 -15.69 1.04
C VAL A 269 -1.47 -14.50 0.27
N VAL A 270 -0.74 -14.76 -0.79
CA VAL A 270 -0.29 -13.71 -1.70
C VAL A 270 -1.33 -13.54 -2.80
N LEU A 271 -1.94 -12.36 -2.85
CA LEU A 271 -2.87 -11.99 -3.92
C LEU A 271 -2.06 -11.55 -5.14
N GLN A 272 -2.18 -12.28 -6.24
CA GLN A 272 -1.30 -12.11 -7.40
C GLN A 272 -2.03 -11.89 -8.71
N GLU A 273 -1.27 -11.48 -9.70
CA GLU A 273 -1.70 -11.46 -11.10
C GLU A 273 -2.12 -12.85 -11.60
N PRO A 274 -3.06 -12.91 -12.53
CA PRO A 274 -3.63 -11.77 -13.29
C PRO A 274 -4.75 -11.01 -12.59
N LYS A 275 -5.27 -11.48 -11.45
CA LYS A 275 -6.50 -10.96 -10.82
C LYS A 275 -6.22 -9.76 -9.88
N TYR A 276 -5.05 -9.72 -9.27
CA TYR A 276 -4.65 -8.71 -8.30
C TYR A 276 -3.29 -8.13 -8.67
N GLY A 277 -3.14 -6.82 -8.73
CA GLY A 277 -1.85 -6.29 -9.12
C GLY A 277 -1.70 -4.78 -9.01
N MET A 278 -0.54 -4.31 -9.49
CA MET A 278 -0.18 -2.90 -9.49
C MET A 278 -0.13 -2.32 -10.89
N TYR A 279 -0.44 -1.05 -11.00
CA TYR A 279 -0.35 -0.31 -12.23
C TYR A 279 1.05 0.28 -12.44
N TYR A 280 1.77 -0.27 -13.40
CA TYR A 280 3.10 0.22 -13.82
C TYR A 280 3.10 0.88 -15.19
N ALA A 281 1.94 1.09 -15.80
CA ALA A 281 1.79 1.61 -17.16
C ALA A 281 2.52 0.77 -18.23
N VAL A 282 2.54 -0.55 -18.06
CA VAL A 282 3.17 -1.48 -19.01
C VAL A 282 2.29 -1.63 -20.24
N LYS A 283 2.88 -1.39 -21.43
CA LYS A 283 2.16 -1.52 -22.70
C LYS A 283 1.76 -2.98 -22.97
N GLY A 284 0.50 -3.18 -23.34
CA GLY A 284 -0.05 -4.50 -23.65
C GLY A 284 -0.49 -5.34 -22.45
N LYS A 285 -0.30 -4.85 -21.21
CA LYS A 285 -0.82 -5.52 -20.02
C LYS A 285 -2.33 -5.27 -19.90
N ASN A 286 -3.09 -6.34 -19.70
CA ASN A 286 -4.54 -6.25 -19.54
C ASN A 286 -4.91 -5.93 -18.10
N TYR A 287 -4.98 -4.66 -17.75
CA TYR A 287 -5.41 -4.21 -16.43
C TYR A 287 -6.93 -4.33 -16.23
N ASP A 288 -7.71 -4.43 -17.29
CA ASP A 288 -9.18 -4.56 -17.20
C ASP A 288 -9.62 -5.93 -16.64
N ALA A 289 -8.77 -6.94 -16.76
CA ALA A 289 -9.02 -8.26 -16.18
C ALA A 289 -8.74 -8.33 -14.67
N MET A 290 -8.14 -7.30 -14.09
CA MET A 290 -7.82 -7.30 -12.66
C MET A 290 -9.04 -6.95 -11.82
N SER A 291 -9.23 -7.65 -10.70
CA SER A 291 -10.23 -7.29 -9.69
C SER A 291 -9.76 -6.14 -8.81
N ILE A 292 -8.47 -6.07 -8.52
CA ILE A 292 -7.84 -4.97 -7.76
C ILE A 292 -6.65 -4.42 -8.53
N ILE A 293 -6.59 -3.09 -8.60
CA ILE A 293 -5.43 -2.37 -9.13
C ILE A 293 -4.96 -1.36 -8.08
N HIS A 294 -3.67 -1.45 -7.73
CA HIS A 294 -3.00 -0.44 -6.92
C HIS A 294 -2.25 0.54 -7.83
N PHE A 295 -2.68 1.78 -7.87
CA PHE A 295 -2.10 2.85 -8.69
C PHE A 295 -0.94 3.55 -7.98
N ILE A 296 0.21 2.87 -7.89
CA ILE A 296 1.33 3.31 -7.07
C ILE A 296 2.02 4.58 -7.58
N GLY A 297 2.37 5.46 -6.68
CA GLY A 297 3.26 6.61 -6.89
C GLY A 297 2.88 7.46 -8.11
N SER A 298 3.87 7.85 -8.91
CA SER A 298 3.65 8.65 -10.13
C SER A 298 3.09 7.83 -11.31
N HIS A 299 3.14 6.50 -11.26
CA HIS A 299 2.58 5.64 -12.32
C HIS A 299 1.08 5.87 -12.51
N ARG A 300 0.35 6.25 -11.45
CA ARG A 300 -1.09 6.57 -11.49
C ARG A 300 -1.49 7.64 -12.51
N TYR A 301 -0.57 8.51 -12.89
CA TYR A 301 -0.83 9.59 -13.86
C TYR A 301 -0.45 9.21 -15.30
N ARG A 302 0.18 8.06 -15.51
CA ARG A 302 0.63 7.64 -16.84
C ARG A 302 -0.52 7.08 -17.66
N ASN A 303 -0.53 7.40 -18.94
CA ASN A 303 -1.46 6.88 -19.95
C ASN A 303 -2.96 7.11 -19.67
N GLY A 304 -3.32 7.88 -18.64
CA GLY A 304 -4.73 8.19 -18.31
C GLY A 304 -5.56 7.03 -17.75
N TYR A 305 -4.99 5.84 -17.56
CA TYR A 305 -5.73 4.62 -17.19
C TYR A 305 -6.43 4.73 -15.82
N PHE A 306 -5.86 5.45 -14.86
CA PHE A 306 -6.55 5.70 -13.58
C PHE A 306 -7.85 6.47 -13.80
N THR A 307 -7.83 7.50 -14.65
CA THR A 307 -9.05 8.26 -15.01
C THR A 307 -10.08 7.37 -15.70
N GLU A 308 -9.65 6.49 -16.59
CA GLU A 308 -10.55 5.51 -17.24
C GLU A 308 -11.15 4.54 -16.22
N SER A 309 -10.36 4.06 -15.26
CA SER A 309 -10.83 3.20 -14.16
C SER A 309 -11.87 3.93 -13.28
N ILE A 310 -11.68 5.23 -12.99
CA ILE A 310 -12.65 6.06 -12.29
C ILE A 310 -13.97 6.11 -13.06
N ASN A 311 -13.93 6.45 -14.34
CA ASN A 311 -15.13 6.61 -15.18
C ASN A 311 -15.93 5.29 -15.31
N ARG A 312 -15.26 4.14 -15.24
CA ARG A 312 -15.91 2.83 -15.21
C ARG A 312 -16.49 2.45 -13.85
N SER A 313 -15.87 2.90 -12.78
CA SER A 313 -16.24 2.55 -11.40
C SER A 313 -17.32 3.45 -10.82
N ILE A 314 -17.40 4.68 -11.30
CA ILE A 314 -18.40 5.69 -10.91
C ILE A 314 -19.51 5.67 -11.97
N PRO A 315 -20.77 5.38 -11.58
CA PRO A 315 -21.92 5.41 -12.49
C PRO A 315 -22.20 6.80 -13.05
#